data_31b4c6bc58d7a8b1eec585f70bc5494d
#
_entry.id   31b4c6bc58d7a8b1eec585f70bc5494d
#
_cell.length_a   1.000
_cell.length_b   1.000
_cell.length_c   1.000
_cell.angle_alpha   90.00
_cell.angle_beta   90.00
_cell.angle_gamma   90.00
#
_symmetry.space_group_name_H-M   'P 1'
#
loop_
_entity.id
_entity.type
_entity.pdbx_description
1 polymer ?
#
loop_
_entity_poly.entity_id
_entity_poly.type
_entity_poly.pdbx_seq_one_letter_code
_entity_poly.pdbx_strand_id
1 'polypeptide(L)'
;GNSGIESFIQTDAAVNPGNSGGALVNTRGELVGINTIIKTSTGSYVGYSFAVPETIVRKVVVDLKESGVGQRAVLGISFRAIDQQFIDELGDDNDIKEIGGIYVASVSEGGSASEAGLRKGDVITEIDGVKIDAPTTLSEQIGKHSPNDKVQLVVKRGDKVKHFDVVLRNKAGKAELLSKNDVDVVEVLGGRFADIDNKIAKKLDIRGGVQVLSVKSGGLLAKARVREGFVITHINDKAVRSVADLGRLTDKIQSIDGVYPDGRSASYMIVSE
;
A
#
# COMPACT_ATOMS: atom_id res chain seq x y z
N GLY A 1 0.40 -4.17 -9.59
CA GLY A 1 1.37 -3.20 -9.10
C GLY A 1 1.80 -3.57 -7.69
N ASN A 2 3.10 -3.57 -7.41
CA ASN A 2 3.63 -3.80 -6.07
C ASN A 2 3.13 -2.70 -5.14
N SER A 3 2.42 -3.05 -4.09
CA SER A 3 1.97 -2.11 -3.05
C SER A 3 3.04 -1.93 -1.95
N GLY A 4 4.31 -2.12 -2.29
CA GLY A 4 5.47 -1.97 -1.40
C GLY A 4 5.97 -0.52 -1.30
N ILE A 5 6.94 -0.28 -0.41
CA ILE A 5 7.78 0.91 -0.44
C ILE A 5 8.60 0.80 -1.73
N GLU A 6 8.41 1.74 -2.66
CA GLU A 6 9.05 1.69 -3.98
C GLU A 6 10.28 2.61 -4.06
N SER A 7 10.79 3.08 -2.92
CA SER A 7 12.02 3.85 -2.83
C SER A 7 13.13 3.00 -2.26
N PHE A 8 14.14 2.70 -3.09
CA PHE A 8 15.30 1.91 -2.71
C PHE A 8 16.58 2.63 -3.11
N ILE A 9 17.61 2.47 -2.28
CA ILE A 9 18.98 2.80 -2.66
C ILE A 9 19.50 1.65 -3.50
N GLN A 10 19.87 1.92 -4.76
CA GLN A 10 20.62 0.97 -5.57
C GLN A 10 22.11 1.12 -5.27
N THR A 11 22.79 0.01 -5.07
CA THR A 11 24.23 -0.03 -4.78
C THR A 11 24.90 -1.17 -5.52
N ASP A 12 26.19 -1.02 -5.82
CA ASP A 12 27.08 -2.06 -6.33
C ASP A 12 27.76 -2.87 -5.21
N ALA A 13 27.51 -2.52 -3.95
CA ALA A 13 27.94 -3.32 -2.82
C ALA A 13 27.34 -4.74 -2.91
N ALA A 14 28.20 -5.75 -2.85
CA ALA A 14 27.82 -7.13 -3.06
C ALA A 14 26.90 -7.63 -1.92
N VAL A 15 25.64 -7.85 -2.23
CA VAL A 15 24.66 -8.47 -1.33
C VAL A 15 24.34 -9.87 -1.85
N ASN A 16 24.50 -10.87 -0.98
CA ASN A 16 24.19 -12.26 -1.25
C ASN A 16 23.17 -12.78 -0.22
N PRO A 17 22.54 -13.94 -0.45
CA PRO A 17 21.70 -14.58 0.56
C PRO A 17 22.44 -14.68 1.90
N GLY A 18 21.82 -14.16 2.98
CA GLY A 18 22.41 -14.00 4.30
C GLY A 18 22.72 -12.54 4.68
N ASN A 19 22.91 -11.63 3.72
CA ASN A 19 23.14 -10.20 4.00
C ASN A 19 21.83 -9.40 4.14
N SER A 20 20.67 -9.98 3.78
CA SER A 20 19.37 -9.32 3.93
C SER A 20 19.08 -9.00 5.40
N GLY A 21 18.64 -7.76 5.68
CA GLY A 21 18.50 -7.22 7.03
C GLY A 21 19.79 -6.62 7.61
N GLY A 22 20.94 -6.81 6.95
CA GLY A 22 22.21 -6.20 7.32
C GLY A 22 22.27 -4.72 6.94
N ALA A 23 23.11 -3.96 7.66
CA ALA A 23 23.30 -2.53 7.43
C ALA A 23 24.05 -2.25 6.14
N LEU A 24 23.57 -1.27 5.36
CA LEU A 24 24.36 -0.56 4.37
C LEU A 24 24.89 0.72 5.02
N VAL A 25 26.22 0.85 5.06
CA VAL A 25 26.89 1.99 5.71
C VAL A 25 27.76 2.75 4.73
N ASN A 26 27.96 4.04 4.98
CA ASN A 26 28.92 4.84 4.21
C ASN A 26 30.35 4.68 4.78
N THR A 27 31.32 5.36 4.16
CA THR A 27 32.73 5.30 4.57
C THR A 27 33.02 5.88 5.96
N ARG A 28 32.06 6.60 6.56
CA ARG A 28 32.13 7.10 7.95
C ARG A 28 31.49 6.14 8.96
N GLY A 29 30.96 4.99 8.50
CA GLY A 29 30.25 4.05 9.35
C GLY A 29 28.80 4.44 9.67
N GLU A 30 28.26 5.47 9.03
CA GLU A 30 26.88 5.91 9.24
C GLU A 30 25.93 5.00 8.46
N LEU A 31 24.81 4.62 9.09
CA LEU A 31 23.76 3.84 8.44
C LEU A 31 23.09 4.65 7.33
N VAL A 32 23.09 4.14 6.11
CA VAL A 32 22.40 4.75 4.96
C VAL A 32 21.18 3.93 4.53
N GLY A 33 21.15 2.62 4.86
CA GLY A 33 20.00 1.76 4.55
C GLY A 33 20.12 0.37 5.13
N ILE A 34 19.09 -0.43 4.91
CA ILE A 34 19.04 -1.86 5.25
C ILE A 34 18.91 -2.68 3.98
N ASN A 35 19.85 -3.62 3.78
CA ASN A 35 19.85 -4.51 2.62
C ASN A 35 18.58 -5.37 2.61
N THR A 36 17.92 -5.45 1.44
CA THR A 36 16.62 -6.13 1.36
C THR A 36 16.48 -7.06 0.16
N ILE A 37 16.78 -6.61 -1.05
CA ILE A 37 16.51 -7.35 -2.29
C ILE A 37 17.72 -7.32 -3.20
N ILE A 38 17.99 -8.46 -3.85
CA ILE A 38 18.81 -8.53 -5.06
C ILE A 38 17.90 -8.82 -6.25
N LYS A 39 18.03 -8.05 -7.33
CA LYS A 39 17.34 -8.37 -8.57
C LYS A 39 18.22 -9.32 -9.37
N THR A 40 17.86 -10.58 -9.40
CA THR A 40 18.63 -11.63 -10.05
C THR A 40 17.72 -12.68 -10.66
N SER A 41 18.12 -13.24 -11.78
CA SER A 41 17.50 -14.43 -12.40
C SER A 41 18.10 -15.74 -11.88
N THR A 42 19.25 -15.67 -11.19
CA THR A 42 20.03 -16.85 -10.74
C THR A 42 20.06 -17.02 -9.23
N GLY A 43 19.52 -16.07 -8.46
CA GLY A 43 19.58 -16.08 -6.98
C GLY A 43 20.90 -15.54 -6.40
N SER A 44 21.86 -15.15 -7.24
CA SER A 44 23.16 -14.60 -6.83
C SER A 44 23.32 -13.14 -7.29
N TYR A 45 24.20 -12.39 -6.64
CA TYR A 45 24.54 -11.02 -6.99
C TYR A 45 25.00 -10.91 -8.47
N VAL A 46 24.40 -9.97 -9.20
CA VAL A 46 24.65 -9.73 -10.63
C VAL A 46 25.05 -8.27 -10.91
N GLY A 47 25.69 -7.60 -9.96
CA GLY A 47 26.25 -6.26 -10.13
C GLY A 47 25.49 -5.13 -9.47
N TYR A 48 24.30 -5.35 -8.91
CA TYR A 48 23.56 -4.36 -8.12
C TYR A 48 22.60 -4.99 -7.11
N SER A 49 22.42 -4.27 -6.03
CA SER A 49 21.59 -4.63 -4.89
C SER A 49 20.73 -3.44 -4.48
N PHE A 50 19.75 -3.70 -3.64
CA PHE A 50 18.82 -2.67 -3.18
C PHE A 50 18.73 -2.68 -1.66
N ALA A 51 18.72 -1.48 -1.08
CA ALA A 51 18.54 -1.27 0.34
C ALA A 51 17.39 -0.30 0.60
N VAL A 52 16.63 -0.52 1.67
CA VAL A 52 15.62 0.45 2.14
C VAL A 52 16.36 1.63 2.76
N PRO A 53 16.07 2.89 2.37
CA PRO A 53 16.69 4.07 2.94
C PRO A 53 16.54 4.16 4.47
N GLU A 54 17.57 4.65 5.16
CA GLU A 54 17.60 4.79 6.63
C GLU A 54 16.42 5.62 7.15
N THR A 55 16.03 6.68 6.44
CA THR A 55 14.89 7.53 6.82
C THR A 55 13.57 6.76 6.92
N ILE A 56 13.33 5.86 5.98
CA ILE A 56 12.14 4.99 5.98
C ILE A 56 12.27 3.93 7.08
N VAL A 57 13.45 3.31 7.23
CA VAL A 57 13.72 2.32 8.27
C VAL A 57 13.46 2.91 9.66
N ARG A 58 14.00 4.10 9.94
CA ARG A 58 13.82 4.80 11.21
C ARG A 58 12.34 5.01 11.52
N LYS A 59 11.58 5.51 10.55
CA LYS A 59 10.14 5.72 10.70
C LYS A 59 9.41 4.42 11.04
N VAL A 60 9.67 3.35 10.29
CA VAL A 60 9.03 2.04 10.54
C VAL A 60 9.39 1.47 11.91
N VAL A 61 10.64 1.61 12.35
CA VAL A 61 11.08 1.17 13.69
C VAL A 61 10.35 1.93 14.80
N VAL A 62 10.17 3.25 14.65
CA VAL A 62 9.40 4.06 15.61
C VAL A 62 7.96 3.59 15.66
N ASP A 63 7.31 3.45 14.50
CA ASP A 63 5.94 2.96 14.41
C ASP A 63 5.75 1.61 15.12
N LEU A 64 6.65 0.66 14.84
CA LEU A 64 6.59 -0.67 15.45
C LEU A 64 6.80 -0.64 16.97
N LYS A 65 7.64 0.27 17.46
CA LYS A 65 7.86 0.45 18.92
C LYS A 65 6.63 1.08 19.59
N GLU A 66 6.02 2.07 18.98
CA GLU A 66 4.91 2.84 19.57
C GLU A 66 3.56 2.17 19.41
N SER A 67 3.26 1.67 18.22
CA SER A 67 1.93 1.11 17.89
C SER A 67 1.95 -0.41 17.62
N GLY A 68 3.13 -1.01 17.48
CA GLY A 68 3.30 -2.41 17.10
C GLY A 68 3.00 -2.68 15.63
N VAL A 69 2.75 -1.63 14.82
CA VAL A 69 2.36 -1.71 13.41
C VAL A 69 3.02 -0.61 12.62
N GLY A 70 3.56 -0.92 11.44
CA GLY A 70 4.05 0.11 10.51
C GLY A 70 2.90 0.99 10.01
N GLN A 71 2.99 2.28 10.23
CA GLN A 71 2.02 3.26 9.77
C GLN A 71 2.32 3.64 8.32
N ARG A 72 1.42 3.34 7.41
CA ARG A 72 1.61 3.66 6.01
C ARG A 72 0.60 4.68 5.52
N ALA A 73 1.09 5.90 5.27
CA ALA A 73 0.33 6.92 4.60
C ALA A 73 0.32 6.71 3.08
N VAL A 74 -0.76 7.07 2.42
CA VAL A 74 -0.90 7.05 0.97
C VAL A 74 -1.56 8.33 0.48
N LEU A 75 -1.15 8.79 -0.70
CA LEU A 75 -1.77 9.95 -1.34
C LEU A 75 -3.08 9.58 -2.06
N GLY A 76 -3.22 8.31 -2.48
CA GLY A 76 -4.41 7.84 -3.18
C GLY A 76 -4.49 8.32 -4.62
N ILE A 77 -3.38 8.22 -5.36
CA ILE A 77 -3.29 8.56 -6.78
C ILE A 77 -2.66 7.42 -7.59
N SER A 78 -3.02 7.34 -8.87
CA SER A 78 -2.18 6.71 -9.88
C SER A 78 -1.40 7.79 -10.58
N PHE A 79 -0.13 7.57 -10.88
CA PHE A 79 0.74 8.61 -11.40
C PHE A 79 1.75 8.09 -12.40
N ARG A 80 2.33 9.00 -13.18
CA ARG A 80 3.45 8.76 -14.10
C ARG A 80 4.51 9.84 -13.92
N ALA A 81 5.77 9.48 -14.12
CA ALA A 81 6.83 10.46 -14.32
C ALA A 81 6.57 11.24 -15.62
N ILE A 82 6.92 12.50 -15.63
CA ILE A 82 6.96 13.30 -16.86
C ILE A 82 8.38 13.22 -17.40
N ASP A 83 8.60 12.25 -18.26
CA ASP A 83 9.81 12.06 -19.06
C ASP A 83 9.53 12.38 -20.53
N GLN A 84 10.57 12.31 -21.37
CA GLN A 84 10.42 12.59 -22.80
C GLN A 84 9.41 11.65 -23.47
N GLN A 85 9.42 10.37 -23.11
CA GLN A 85 8.48 9.40 -23.67
C GLN A 85 7.03 9.77 -23.35
N PHE A 86 6.74 10.21 -22.10
CA PHE A 86 5.41 10.62 -21.71
C PHE A 86 4.94 11.87 -22.45
N ILE A 87 5.84 12.85 -22.67
CA ILE A 87 5.55 14.06 -23.45
C ILE A 87 5.22 13.69 -24.91
N ASP A 88 6.03 12.81 -25.51
CA ASP A 88 5.81 12.34 -26.88
C ASP A 88 4.48 11.58 -27.03
N GLU A 89 4.10 10.77 -26.02
CA GLU A 89 2.81 10.06 -25.99
C GLU A 89 1.60 11.00 -25.89
N LEU A 90 1.75 12.15 -25.21
CA LEU A 90 0.67 13.15 -25.10
C LEU A 90 0.43 13.93 -26.39
N GLY A 91 1.43 14.00 -27.30
CA GLY A 91 1.38 14.75 -28.54
C GLY A 91 1.52 16.27 -28.34
N ASP A 92 1.36 17.03 -29.43
CA ASP A 92 1.67 18.47 -29.44
C ASP A 92 0.60 19.36 -28.78
N ASP A 93 -0.63 18.88 -28.65
CA ASP A 93 -1.79 19.63 -28.13
C ASP A 93 -1.94 19.58 -26.60
N ASN A 94 -0.86 19.31 -25.85
CA ASN A 94 -0.90 19.27 -24.40
C ASN A 94 -0.13 20.44 -23.75
N ASP A 95 -0.49 20.75 -22.50
CA ASP A 95 0.13 21.84 -21.73
C ASP A 95 1.45 21.43 -21.03
N ILE A 96 1.83 20.14 -21.10
CA ILE A 96 3.02 19.58 -20.43
C ILE A 96 4.18 19.58 -21.43
N LYS A 97 5.06 20.57 -21.33
CA LYS A 97 6.21 20.74 -22.24
C LYS A 97 7.56 20.50 -21.57
N GLU A 98 7.60 20.42 -20.25
CA GLU A 98 8.83 20.32 -19.48
C GLU A 98 8.92 18.96 -18.80
N ILE A 99 10.12 18.35 -18.88
CA ILE A 99 10.43 17.13 -18.12
C ILE A 99 10.51 17.47 -16.63
N GLY A 100 9.97 16.58 -15.81
CA GLY A 100 9.98 16.68 -14.34
C GLY A 100 8.59 16.86 -13.74
N GLY A 101 8.50 16.56 -12.46
CA GLY A 101 7.22 16.48 -11.77
C GLY A 101 6.52 15.12 -11.98
N ILE A 102 5.43 14.96 -11.28
CA ILE A 102 4.63 13.72 -11.29
C ILE A 102 3.22 14.03 -11.78
N TYR A 103 2.88 13.48 -12.93
CA TYR A 103 1.54 13.59 -13.51
C TYR A 103 0.54 12.71 -12.77
N VAL A 104 -0.57 13.30 -12.33
CA VAL A 104 -1.67 12.57 -11.69
C VAL A 104 -2.57 11.97 -12.78
N ALA A 105 -2.46 10.66 -12.99
CA ALA A 105 -3.25 9.93 -13.98
C ALA A 105 -4.67 9.65 -13.50
N SER A 106 -4.85 9.39 -12.20
CA SER A 106 -6.16 9.26 -11.56
C SER A 106 -6.06 9.52 -10.06
N VAL A 107 -7.20 9.82 -9.44
CA VAL A 107 -7.34 10.06 -8.01
C VAL A 107 -8.36 9.07 -7.46
N SER A 108 -8.02 8.39 -6.37
CA SER A 108 -8.92 7.46 -5.68
C SER A 108 -9.99 8.22 -4.90
N GLU A 109 -11.24 7.87 -5.09
CA GLU A 109 -12.36 8.45 -4.34
C GLU A 109 -12.18 8.21 -2.84
N GLY A 110 -12.41 9.25 -2.01
CA GLY A 110 -12.19 9.21 -0.57
C GLY A 110 -10.72 9.13 -0.13
N GLY A 111 -9.77 9.16 -1.08
CA GLY A 111 -8.33 9.21 -0.79
C GLY A 111 -7.85 10.61 -0.40
N SER A 112 -6.63 10.70 0.14
CA SER A 112 -6.00 11.97 0.58
C SER A 112 -6.03 13.05 -0.48
N ALA A 113 -5.64 12.71 -1.71
CA ALA A 113 -5.60 13.64 -2.84
C ALA A 113 -7.00 14.10 -3.26
N SER A 114 -7.99 13.19 -3.28
CA SER A 114 -9.38 13.51 -3.62
C SER A 114 -9.98 14.53 -2.66
N GLU A 115 -9.82 14.26 -1.36
CA GLU A 115 -10.34 15.16 -0.30
C GLU A 115 -9.68 16.54 -0.33
N ALA A 116 -8.41 16.60 -0.69
CA ALA A 116 -7.70 17.88 -0.86
C ALA A 116 -8.05 18.61 -2.16
N GLY A 117 -8.76 17.95 -3.09
CA GLY A 117 -9.19 18.56 -4.37
C GLY A 117 -8.19 18.43 -5.51
N LEU A 118 -7.24 17.51 -5.43
CA LEU A 118 -6.41 17.12 -6.57
C LEU A 118 -7.27 16.40 -7.61
N ARG A 119 -6.83 16.47 -8.87
CA ARG A 119 -7.55 15.92 -10.02
C ARG A 119 -6.60 15.27 -11.00
N LYS A 120 -7.13 14.41 -11.85
CA LYS A 120 -6.42 13.96 -13.07
C LYS A 120 -5.95 15.17 -13.87
N GLY A 121 -4.72 15.14 -14.35
CA GLY A 121 -4.09 16.21 -15.09
C GLY A 121 -3.25 17.17 -14.25
N ASP A 122 -3.31 17.08 -12.92
CA ASP A 122 -2.41 17.83 -12.05
C ASP A 122 -0.98 17.30 -12.18
N VAL A 123 0.00 18.20 -12.01
CA VAL A 123 1.41 17.85 -11.95
C VAL A 123 1.96 18.24 -10.59
N ILE A 124 2.31 17.26 -9.76
CA ILE A 124 2.92 17.50 -8.46
C ILE A 124 4.40 17.85 -8.69
N THR A 125 4.81 19.02 -8.21
CA THR A 125 6.17 19.55 -8.37
C THR A 125 6.96 19.62 -7.07
N GLU A 126 6.27 19.75 -5.92
CA GLU A 126 6.92 19.80 -4.60
C GLU A 126 6.02 19.18 -3.52
N ILE A 127 6.66 18.62 -2.49
CA ILE A 127 6.05 18.19 -1.22
C ILE A 127 6.89 18.77 -0.10
N ASP A 128 6.27 19.56 0.80
CA ASP A 128 6.90 20.17 1.96
C ASP A 128 8.21 20.91 1.62
N GLY A 129 8.22 21.62 0.46
CA GLY A 129 9.37 22.35 -0.06
C GLY A 129 10.44 21.48 -0.74
N VAL A 130 10.24 20.15 -0.80
CA VAL A 130 11.14 19.24 -1.52
C VAL A 130 10.64 19.07 -2.96
N LYS A 131 11.51 19.37 -3.92
CA LYS A 131 11.22 19.20 -5.35
C LYS A 131 10.99 17.73 -5.68
N ILE A 132 9.92 17.45 -6.40
CA ILE A 132 9.53 16.11 -6.86
C ILE A 132 9.77 16.04 -8.38
N ASP A 133 10.82 15.37 -8.77
CA ASP A 133 11.23 15.15 -10.16
C ASP A 133 11.16 13.68 -10.60
N ALA A 134 11.00 12.76 -9.63
CA ALA A 134 10.92 11.34 -9.89
C ALA A 134 9.87 10.63 -9.01
N PRO A 135 9.31 9.50 -9.47
CA PRO A 135 8.40 8.65 -8.68
C PRO A 135 8.98 8.19 -7.35
N THR A 136 10.28 7.92 -7.31
CA THR A 136 11.00 7.51 -6.10
C THR A 136 11.03 8.62 -5.06
N THR A 137 11.24 9.88 -5.48
CA THR A 137 11.21 11.04 -4.59
C THR A 137 9.81 11.25 -4.00
N LEU A 138 8.76 11.13 -4.82
CA LEU A 138 7.37 11.16 -4.33
C LEU A 138 7.12 10.07 -3.28
N SER A 139 7.48 8.83 -3.60
CA SER A 139 7.28 7.69 -2.70
C SER A 139 8.07 7.83 -1.40
N GLU A 140 9.29 8.35 -1.46
CA GLU A 140 10.12 8.62 -0.29
C GLU A 140 9.50 9.70 0.60
N GLN A 141 9.09 10.84 0.02
CA GLN A 141 8.49 11.92 0.82
C GLN A 141 7.22 11.45 1.51
N ILE A 142 6.29 10.80 0.79
CA ILE A 142 5.08 10.23 1.40
C ILE A 142 5.41 9.15 2.43
N GLY A 143 6.43 8.32 2.18
CA GLY A 143 6.85 7.24 3.07
C GLY A 143 7.39 7.67 4.44
N LYS A 144 7.78 8.95 4.59
CA LYS A 144 8.22 9.55 5.86
C LYS A 144 7.06 9.89 6.80
N HIS A 145 5.83 9.88 6.29
CA HIS A 145 4.64 10.32 7.01
C HIS A 145 3.77 9.16 7.47
N SER A 146 2.97 9.43 8.47
CA SER A 146 1.92 8.56 9.00
C SER A 146 0.54 9.02 8.52
N PRO A 147 -0.48 8.14 8.54
CA PRO A 147 -1.86 8.58 8.39
C PRO A 147 -2.19 9.67 9.40
N ASN A 148 -2.99 10.67 8.97
CA ASN A 148 -3.32 11.91 9.69
C ASN A 148 -2.24 13.00 9.67
N ASP A 149 -1.03 12.74 9.19
CA ASP A 149 -0.07 13.82 8.96
C ASP A 149 -0.55 14.74 7.84
N LYS A 150 -0.18 16.02 7.94
CA LYS A 150 -0.45 17.03 6.92
C LYS A 150 0.80 17.28 6.11
N VAL A 151 0.66 17.29 4.80
CA VAL A 151 1.72 17.67 3.87
C VAL A 151 1.23 18.79 2.95
N GLN A 152 2.13 19.67 2.55
CA GLN A 152 1.84 20.71 1.58
C GLN A 152 2.35 20.30 0.20
N LEU A 153 1.45 20.27 -0.78
CA LEU A 153 1.80 20.00 -2.17
C LEU A 153 1.80 21.29 -2.98
N VAL A 154 2.82 21.47 -3.81
CA VAL A 154 2.80 22.43 -4.91
C VAL A 154 2.47 21.69 -6.19
N VAL A 155 1.46 22.16 -6.91
CA VAL A 155 0.88 21.48 -8.07
C VAL A 155 0.69 22.47 -9.21
N LYS A 156 1.14 22.09 -10.41
CA LYS A 156 0.75 22.78 -11.65
C LYS A 156 -0.56 22.20 -12.17
N ARG A 157 -1.56 23.05 -12.43
CA ARG A 157 -2.84 22.68 -13.06
C ARG A 157 -3.04 23.59 -14.27
N GLY A 158 -2.70 23.09 -15.47
CA GLY A 158 -2.45 23.92 -16.64
C GLY A 158 -1.34 24.92 -16.32
N ASP A 159 -1.52 26.18 -16.65
CA ASP A 159 -0.54 27.26 -16.40
C ASP A 159 -0.53 27.79 -14.95
N LYS A 160 -1.38 27.24 -14.07
CA LYS A 160 -1.55 27.78 -12.71
C LYS A 160 -0.84 26.91 -11.68
N VAL A 161 -0.01 27.54 -10.85
CA VAL A 161 0.53 26.92 -9.65
C VAL A 161 -0.50 27.02 -8.53
N LYS A 162 -0.74 25.91 -7.85
CA LYS A 162 -1.66 25.77 -6.72
C LYS A 162 -0.96 25.08 -5.55
N HIS A 163 -1.37 25.48 -4.34
CA HIS A 163 -0.95 24.85 -3.10
C HIS A 163 -2.11 24.07 -2.50
N PHE A 164 -1.84 22.85 -2.05
CA PHE A 164 -2.82 21.99 -1.41
C PHE A 164 -2.28 21.52 -0.07
N ASP A 165 -3.04 21.75 1.00
CA ASP A 165 -2.81 21.10 2.29
C ASP A 165 -3.53 19.76 2.28
N VAL A 166 -2.78 18.69 2.35
CA VAL A 166 -3.29 17.32 2.22
C VAL A 166 -3.15 16.59 3.55
N VAL A 167 -4.25 16.12 4.10
CA VAL A 167 -4.24 15.18 5.23
C VAL A 167 -4.05 13.77 4.67
N LEU A 168 -2.94 13.15 4.99
CA LEU A 168 -2.64 11.80 4.52
C LEU A 168 -3.53 10.76 5.20
N ARG A 169 -3.90 9.73 4.45
CA ARG A 169 -4.77 8.65 4.89
C ARG A 169 -4.07 7.31 4.75
N ASN A 170 -4.54 6.31 5.49
CA ASN A 170 -4.10 4.94 5.29
C ASN A 170 -4.71 4.32 4.01
N LYS A 171 -4.33 3.10 3.66
CA LYS A 171 -4.83 2.40 2.46
C LYS A 171 -6.36 2.18 2.47
N ALA A 172 -6.98 2.19 3.64
CA ALA A 172 -8.43 2.11 3.80
C ALA A 172 -9.14 3.45 3.62
N GLY A 173 -8.42 4.52 3.29
CA GLY A 173 -8.97 5.87 3.09
C GLY A 173 -9.27 6.61 4.40
N LYS A 174 -8.72 6.17 5.54
CA LYS A 174 -8.94 6.81 6.84
C LYS A 174 -7.72 7.61 7.29
N ALA A 175 -7.95 8.80 7.83
CA ALA A 175 -6.92 9.64 8.47
C ALA A 175 -6.72 9.20 9.94
N GLU A 176 -6.44 7.92 10.15
CA GLU A 176 -6.29 7.31 11.47
C GLU A 176 -5.03 6.44 11.48
N LEU A 177 -4.31 6.47 12.60
CA LEU A 177 -3.23 5.54 12.87
C LEU A 177 -3.81 4.13 13.07
N LEU A 178 -3.12 3.13 12.56
CA LEU A 178 -3.45 1.74 12.81
C LEU A 178 -2.98 1.38 14.22
N SER A 179 -3.81 0.69 14.99
CA SER A 179 -3.41 0.07 16.24
C SER A 179 -2.92 -1.36 16.01
N LYS A 180 -2.28 -1.96 17.00
CA LYS A 180 -1.83 -3.36 16.95
C LYS A 180 -3.00 -4.34 16.69
N ASN A 181 -4.22 -3.94 17.03
CA ASN A 181 -5.45 -4.70 16.80
C ASN A 181 -6.05 -4.48 15.41
N ASP A 182 -5.59 -3.44 14.68
CA ASP A 182 -5.95 -3.15 13.29
C ASP A 182 -4.97 -3.79 12.30
N VAL A 183 -3.99 -4.57 12.80
CA VAL A 183 -3.06 -5.32 11.94
C VAL A 183 -3.87 -6.26 11.09
N ASP A 184 -3.91 -5.85 9.96
CA ASP A 184 -4.45 -6.30 8.72
C ASP A 184 -4.65 -7.83 8.66
N VAL A 185 -5.66 -8.32 9.36
CA VAL A 185 -6.29 -9.60 9.05
C VAL A 185 -6.54 -9.68 7.54
N VAL A 186 -6.80 -8.54 6.90
CA VAL A 186 -6.89 -8.36 5.45
C VAL A 186 -5.55 -8.72 4.77
N GLU A 187 -4.41 -8.31 5.33
CA GLU A 187 -3.09 -8.66 4.77
C GLU A 187 -2.71 -10.12 5.09
N VAL A 188 -3.02 -10.59 6.30
CA VAL A 188 -2.81 -11.98 6.73
C VAL A 188 -3.71 -12.94 5.94
N LEU A 189 -4.98 -12.60 5.75
CA LEU A 189 -5.90 -13.38 4.91
C LEU A 189 -5.46 -13.36 3.45
N GLY A 190 -4.83 -12.28 2.99
CA GLY A 190 -4.33 -12.16 1.62
C GLY A 190 -5.44 -12.04 0.60
N GLY A 191 -6.29 -11.01 0.73
CA GLY A 191 -7.39 -10.77 -0.19
C GLY A 191 -7.88 -9.32 -0.18
N ARG A 192 -8.80 -8.99 -1.08
CA ARG A 192 -9.62 -7.78 -0.99
C ARG A 192 -11.01 -8.16 -0.56
N PHE A 193 -11.62 -7.31 0.24
CA PHE A 193 -12.89 -7.59 0.90
C PHE A 193 -13.86 -6.43 0.73
N ALA A 194 -15.16 -6.73 0.75
CA ALA A 194 -16.22 -5.75 0.85
C ALA A 194 -17.33 -6.25 1.79
N ASP A 195 -18.00 -5.34 2.44
CA ASP A 195 -19.23 -5.64 3.14
C ASP A 195 -20.29 -6.08 2.15
N ILE A 196 -21.07 -7.10 2.49
CA ILE A 196 -22.23 -7.48 1.67
C ILE A 196 -23.41 -6.53 1.95
N ASP A 197 -24.18 -6.26 0.91
CA ASP A 197 -25.41 -5.51 1.07
C ASP A 197 -26.55 -6.36 1.71
N ASN A 198 -27.58 -5.67 2.21
CA ASN A 198 -28.72 -6.33 2.83
C ASN A 198 -29.50 -7.26 1.89
N LYS A 199 -29.43 -7.08 0.57
CA LYS A 199 -30.09 -7.93 -0.40
C LYS A 199 -29.37 -9.26 -0.53
N ILE A 200 -28.02 -9.22 -0.58
CA ILE A 200 -27.19 -10.41 -0.60
C ILE A 200 -27.33 -11.18 0.70
N ALA A 201 -27.30 -10.49 1.87
CA ALA A 201 -27.48 -11.11 3.17
C ALA A 201 -28.81 -11.88 3.28
N LYS A 202 -29.91 -11.25 2.85
CA LYS A 202 -31.23 -11.90 2.82
C LYS A 202 -31.30 -13.09 1.85
N LYS A 203 -30.68 -12.97 0.67
CA LYS A 203 -30.66 -14.06 -0.33
C LYS A 203 -29.90 -15.29 0.17
N LEU A 204 -28.85 -15.09 0.97
CA LEU A 204 -28.00 -16.14 1.51
C LEU A 204 -28.44 -16.62 2.90
N ASP A 205 -29.53 -16.06 3.45
CA ASP A 205 -30.06 -16.32 4.80
C ASP A 205 -29.00 -16.13 5.91
N ILE A 206 -28.21 -15.04 5.81
CA ILE A 206 -27.16 -14.68 6.77
C ILE A 206 -27.40 -13.30 7.35
N ARG A 207 -26.89 -13.06 8.58
CA ARG A 207 -27.07 -11.79 9.31
C ARG A 207 -26.06 -10.69 8.91
N GLY A 208 -25.20 -10.96 7.94
CA GLY A 208 -24.10 -10.11 7.50
C GLY A 208 -22.92 -10.97 7.13
N GLY A 209 -21.85 -10.37 6.63
CA GLY A 209 -20.65 -11.07 6.25
C GLY A 209 -19.75 -10.21 5.36
N VAL A 210 -18.59 -10.75 5.03
CA VAL A 210 -17.57 -10.08 4.26
C VAL A 210 -17.27 -10.87 3.00
N GLN A 211 -17.55 -10.27 1.84
CA GLN A 211 -17.29 -10.90 0.55
C GLN A 211 -15.81 -10.80 0.18
N VAL A 212 -15.23 -11.91 -0.22
CA VAL A 212 -13.90 -11.99 -0.82
C VAL A 212 -13.98 -11.54 -2.27
N LEU A 213 -13.44 -10.35 -2.57
CA LEU A 213 -13.42 -9.77 -3.91
C LEU A 213 -12.25 -10.29 -4.76
N SER A 214 -11.12 -10.56 -4.12
CA SER A 214 -9.95 -11.17 -4.78
C SER A 214 -9.09 -11.93 -3.77
N VAL A 215 -8.37 -12.94 -4.25
CA VAL A 215 -7.44 -13.75 -3.43
C VAL A 215 -6.02 -13.52 -3.95
N LYS A 216 -5.12 -13.12 -3.04
CA LYS A 216 -3.71 -12.86 -3.34
C LYS A 216 -2.91 -14.16 -3.19
N SER A 217 -2.06 -14.46 -4.17
CA SER A 217 -1.14 -15.60 -4.10
C SER A 217 -0.27 -15.54 -2.84
N GLY A 218 -0.14 -16.65 -2.13
CA GLY A 218 0.64 -16.75 -0.90
C GLY A 218 -0.08 -16.37 0.40
N GLY A 219 -1.26 -15.74 0.34
CA GLY A 219 -2.09 -15.44 1.51
C GLY A 219 -2.79 -16.67 2.10
N LEU A 220 -3.34 -16.55 3.31
CA LEU A 220 -4.06 -17.65 3.98
C LEU A 220 -5.26 -18.14 3.16
N LEU A 221 -6.03 -17.25 2.52
CA LEU A 221 -7.15 -17.62 1.67
C LEU A 221 -6.70 -18.49 0.49
N ALA A 222 -5.56 -18.15 -0.14
CA ALA A 222 -5.02 -18.94 -1.24
C ALA A 222 -4.55 -20.33 -0.75
N LYS A 223 -3.87 -20.40 0.38
CA LYS A 223 -3.43 -21.66 1.01
C LYS A 223 -4.61 -22.54 1.39
N ALA A 224 -5.69 -21.95 1.92
CA ALA A 224 -6.94 -22.61 2.24
C ALA A 224 -7.81 -22.92 1.01
N ARG A 225 -7.40 -22.49 -0.20
CA ARG A 225 -8.17 -22.65 -1.46
C ARG A 225 -9.54 -21.97 -1.44
N VAL A 226 -9.69 -20.92 -0.66
CA VAL A 226 -10.88 -20.07 -0.69
C VAL A 226 -10.92 -19.35 -2.04
N ARG A 227 -12.10 -19.27 -2.66
CA ARG A 227 -12.28 -18.64 -3.97
C ARG A 227 -12.93 -17.27 -3.83
N GLU A 228 -12.75 -16.44 -4.85
CA GLU A 228 -13.46 -15.17 -4.98
C GLU A 228 -14.98 -15.38 -4.94
N GLY A 229 -15.69 -14.40 -4.40
CA GLY A 229 -17.12 -14.46 -4.18
C GLY A 229 -17.54 -15.12 -2.86
N PHE A 230 -16.66 -15.84 -2.15
CA PHE A 230 -16.97 -16.42 -0.85
C PHE A 230 -17.33 -15.32 0.15
N VAL A 231 -18.38 -15.51 0.93
CA VAL A 231 -18.81 -14.59 1.99
C VAL A 231 -18.41 -15.19 3.32
N ILE A 232 -17.43 -14.61 3.97
CA ILE A 232 -16.98 -14.98 5.30
C ILE A 232 -18.03 -14.53 6.31
N THR A 233 -18.51 -15.44 7.14
CA THR A 233 -19.48 -15.19 8.21
C THR A 233 -18.92 -15.40 9.61
N HIS A 234 -17.90 -16.28 9.74
CA HIS A 234 -17.21 -16.53 11.00
C HIS A 234 -15.70 -16.76 10.76
N ILE A 235 -14.89 -16.38 11.74
CA ILE A 235 -13.47 -16.73 11.86
C ILE A 235 -13.24 -17.18 13.30
N ASN A 236 -12.68 -18.39 13.50
CA ASN A 236 -12.51 -19.03 14.81
C ASN A 236 -13.82 -18.98 15.63
N ASP A 237 -14.93 -19.39 15.04
CA ASP A 237 -16.29 -19.37 15.63
C ASP A 237 -16.82 -17.96 16.01
N LYS A 238 -16.04 -16.89 15.81
CA LYS A 238 -16.46 -15.51 16.03
C LYS A 238 -17.18 -14.98 14.79
N ALA A 239 -18.38 -14.44 14.98
CA ALA A 239 -19.16 -13.87 13.88
C ALA A 239 -18.46 -12.65 13.26
N VAL A 240 -18.37 -12.64 11.92
CA VAL A 240 -17.87 -11.54 11.11
C VAL A 240 -19.02 -11.00 10.27
N ARG A 241 -19.40 -9.74 10.50
CA ARG A 241 -20.54 -9.08 9.83
C ARG A 241 -20.11 -7.98 8.90
N SER A 242 -18.90 -7.44 9.09
CA SER A 242 -18.33 -6.35 8.31
C SER A 242 -16.80 -6.48 8.17
N VAL A 243 -16.22 -5.76 7.21
CA VAL A 243 -14.76 -5.66 7.06
C VAL A 243 -14.10 -5.11 8.34
N ALA A 244 -14.79 -4.22 9.06
CA ALA A 244 -14.31 -3.72 10.35
C ALA A 244 -14.16 -4.83 11.41
N ASP A 245 -15.00 -5.87 11.37
CA ASP A 245 -14.89 -6.99 12.30
C ASP A 245 -13.64 -7.85 12.02
N LEU A 246 -13.21 -7.94 10.76
CA LEU A 246 -11.94 -8.60 10.40
C LEU A 246 -10.76 -7.91 11.11
N GLY A 247 -10.74 -6.57 11.14
CA GLY A 247 -9.68 -5.81 11.80
C GLY A 247 -9.62 -5.97 13.32
N ARG A 248 -10.67 -6.48 13.94
CA ARG A 248 -10.75 -6.72 15.41
C ARG A 248 -10.29 -8.11 15.83
N LEU A 249 -9.94 -8.96 14.88
CA LEU A 249 -9.49 -10.32 15.18
C LEU A 249 -8.02 -10.30 15.60
N THR A 250 -7.74 -10.60 16.85
CA THR A 250 -6.39 -10.64 17.43
C THR A 250 -5.81 -12.04 17.52
N ASP A 251 -6.66 -13.06 17.34
CA ASP A 251 -6.26 -14.45 17.50
C ASP A 251 -5.70 -15.03 16.18
N LYS A 252 -4.81 -15.99 16.31
CA LYS A 252 -4.35 -16.75 15.15
C LYS A 252 -5.54 -17.41 14.46
N ILE A 253 -5.67 -17.19 13.15
CA ILE A 253 -6.77 -17.75 12.36
C ILE A 253 -6.59 -19.25 12.23
N GLN A 254 -7.57 -20.02 12.72
CA GLN A 254 -7.60 -21.48 12.67
C GLN A 254 -8.71 -22.00 11.76
N SER A 255 -9.85 -21.28 11.69
CA SER A 255 -10.96 -21.62 10.81
C SER A 255 -11.56 -20.39 10.15
N ILE A 256 -12.10 -20.58 8.96
CA ILE A 256 -12.87 -19.58 8.21
C ILE A 256 -14.14 -20.26 7.71
N ASP A 257 -15.29 -19.77 8.15
CA ASP A 257 -16.60 -20.31 7.79
C ASP A 257 -17.41 -19.28 7.01
N GLY A 258 -18.23 -19.74 6.09
CA GLY A 258 -19.04 -18.85 5.29
C GLY A 258 -19.84 -19.54 4.20
N VAL A 259 -20.32 -18.74 3.25
CA VAL A 259 -21.27 -19.17 2.23
C VAL A 259 -20.83 -18.65 0.85
N TYR A 260 -20.94 -19.47 -0.19
CA TYR A 260 -20.79 -19.05 -1.57
C TYR A 260 -22.06 -18.37 -2.10
N PRO A 261 -21.99 -17.56 -3.19
CA PRO A 261 -23.15 -16.90 -3.78
C PRO A 261 -24.26 -17.85 -4.28
N ASP A 262 -23.94 -19.14 -4.46
CA ASP A 262 -24.87 -20.20 -4.82
C ASP A 262 -25.58 -20.85 -3.61
N GLY A 263 -25.30 -20.36 -2.40
CA GLY A 263 -25.90 -20.83 -1.15
C GLY A 263 -25.15 -21.99 -0.49
N ARG A 264 -24.07 -22.50 -1.08
CA ARG A 264 -23.26 -23.59 -0.47
C ARG A 264 -22.44 -23.05 0.69
N SER A 265 -22.62 -23.59 1.88
CA SER A 265 -21.76 -23.34 3.03
C SER A 265 -20.43 -24.07 2.90
N ALA A 266 -19.34 -23.47 3.35
CA ALA A 266 -18.04 -24.09 3.41
C ALA A 266 -17.29 -23.63 4.68
N SER A 267 -16.47 -24.55 5.21
CA SER A 267 -15.58 -24.33 6.34
C SER A 267 -14.17 -24.68 5.93
N TYR A 268 -13.22 -23.81 6.20
CA TYR A 268 -11.81 -23.97 5.86
C TYR A 268 -10.96 -23.96 7.12
N MET A 269 -10.29 -25.08 7.38
CA MET A 269 -9.30 -25.16 8.46
C MET A 269 -7.97 -24.63 7.97
N ILE A 270 -7.36 -23.75 8.73
CA ILE A 270 -6.04 -23.18 8.45
C ILE A 270 -5.00 -24.00 9.19
N VAL A 271 -4.31 -24.86 8.46
CA VAL A 271 -3.16 -25.60 9.00
C VAL A 271 -1.96 -24.66 8.96
N SER A 272 -1.44 -24.27 10.11
CA SER A 272 -0.17 -23.54 10.20
C SER A 272 0.96 -24.53 10.20
N GLU A 273 1.85 -24.41 9.23
CA GLU A 273 3.18 -25.01 9.27
C GLU A 273 4.04 -24.35 10.34
#